data_c0f2dffb81a193ddf04b82e45ee83d9b
#
_entry.id   c0f2dffb81a193ddf04b82e45ee83d9b
#
_cell.length_a   1.000
_cell.length_b   1.000
_cell.length_c   1.000
_cell.angle_alpha   90.00
_cell.angle_beta   90.00
_cell.angle_gamma   90.00
#
_symmetry.space_group_name_H-M   'P 1'
#
loop_
_entity.id
_entity.type
_entity.pdbx_description
1 polymer ?
#
loop_
_entity_poly.entity_id
_entity_poly.type
_entity_poly.pdbx_seq_one_letter_code
_entity_poly.pdbx_strand_id
1 'polypeptide(L)'
;MDVGIRNTLLGIAAFISIILGLLIASLVIPRPMSSDEAEQIGWYHFDQPRAINDFVMVDHDGKEVGLSVFRGQWSLVFFGFTTCPDICPTTLSVLNESVKKLDSPPQVVMITVDPERDSPQKLRGYVPAFNALFRGFTGSFDQTVSLAEQMNIAFGKIPGPEPGTYTMDHTASIVLIDPYGRYAGFIKAPHRPEHITKVLRSL
;
A
#
# COMPACT_ATOMS: atom_id res chain seq x y z
N MET A 1 -3.18 -28.06 -56.22
CA MET A 1 -2.21 -27.79 -55.13
C MET A 1 -2.00 -29.10 -54.41
N ASP A 2 -0.78 -29.64 -54.46
CA ASP A 2 -0.46 -30.93 -53.86
C ASP A 2 -0.80 -30.94 -52.35
N VAL A 3 -1.38 -32.07 -51.92
CA VAL A 3 -1.77 -32.25 -50.47
C VAL A 3 -0.58 -32.01 -49.54
N GLY A 4 0.63 -32.36 -50.01
CA GLY A 4 1.85 -32.13 -49.26
C GLY A 4 2.17 -30.64 -49.03
N ILE A 5 2.07 -29.82 -50.08
CA ILE A 5 2.31 -28.37 -50.01
C ILE A 5 1.29 -27.70 -49.10
N ARG A 6 0.01 -28.09 -49.22
CA ARG A 6 -1.06 -27.57 -48.32
C ARG A 6 -0.82 -27.85 -46.85
N ASN A 7 -0.39 -29.07 -46.51
CA ASN A 7 -0.12 -29.47 -45.14
C ASN A 7 1.13 -28.74 -44.56
N THR A 8 2.15 -28.53 -45.41
CA THR A 8 3.33 -27.75 -45.02
C THR A 8 2.98 -26.29 -44.75
N LEU A 9 2.18 -25.66 -45.61
CA LEU A 9 1.73 -24.26 -45.42
C LEU A 9 0.86 -24.11 -44.19
N LEU A 10 -0.04 -25.07 -43.91
CA LEU A 10 -0.82 -25.08 -42.68
C LEU A 10 0.05 -25.24 -41.42
N GLY A 11 1.07 -26.10 -41.48
CA GLY A 11 2.03 -26.26 -40.40
C GLY A 11 2.83 -24.99 -40.09
N ILE A 12 3.31 -24.30 -41.15
CA ILE A 12 4.03 -23.02 -41.01
C ILE A 12 3.10 -21.93 -40.43
N ALA A 13 1.86 -21.84 -40.93
CA ALA A 13 0.88 -20.86 -40.43
C ALA A 13 0.55 -21.10 -38.94
N ALA A 14 0.35 -22.36 -38.55
CA ALA A 14 0.12 -22.73 -37.13
C ALA A 14 1.33 -22.37 -36.26
N PHE A 15 2.54 -22.66 -36.71
CA PHE A 15 3.76 -22.33 -35.98
C PHE A 15 3.93 -20.82 -35.79
N ILE A 16 3.72 -20.03 -36.86
CA ILE A 16 3.76 -18.56 -36.78
C ILE A 16 2.70 -18.02 -35.80
N SER A 17 1.49 -18.58 -35.83
CA SER A 17 0.40 -18.18 -34.94
C SER A 17 0.73 -18.46 -33.48
N ILE A 18 1.37 -19.60 -33.17
CA ILE A 18 1.82 -19.95 -31.84
C ILE A 18 2.90 -18.97 -31.36
N ILE A 19 3.92 -18.69 -32.20
CA ILE A 19 4.98 -17.74 -31.85
C ILE A 19 4.40 -16.35 -31.61
N LEU A 20 3.51 -15.88 -32.48
CA LEU A 20 2.88 -14.58 -32.33
C LEU A 20 2.01 -14.51 -31.06
N GLY A 21 1.28 -15.59 -30.76
CA GLY A 21 0.50 -15.71 -29.52
C GLY A 21 1.38 -15.67 -28.28
N LEU A 22 2.53 -16.38 -28.27
CA LEU A 22 3.50 -16.34 -27.17
C LEU A 22 4.15 -14.95 -27.01
N LEU A 23 4.47 -14.29 -28.12
CA LEU A 23 5.01 -12.92 -28.09
C LEU A 23 3.98 -11.94 -27.51
N ILE A 24 2.74 -11.99 -27.97
CA ILE A 24 1.67 -11.16 -27.42
C ILE A 24 1.46 -11.45 -25.94
N ALA A 25 1.40 -12.73 -25.56
CA ALA A 25 1.28 -13.12 -24.16
C ALA A 25 2.43 -12.58 -23.30
N SER A 26 3.68 -12.62 -23.79
CA SER A 26 4.86 -12.10 -23.08
C SER A 26 4.86 -10.57 -22.92
N LEU A 27 4.11 -9.84 -23.77
CA LEU A 27 3.96 -8.38 -23.69
C LEU A 27 2.78 -7.97 -22.79
N VAL A 28 1.76 -8.81 -22.71
CA VAL A 28 0.51 -8.49 -21.98
C VAL A 28 0.51 -9.03 -20.56
N ILE A 29 1.16 -10.19 -20.33
CA ILE A 29 1.20 -10.79 -18.99
C ILE A 29 2.26 -10.07 -18.16
N PRO A 30 1.89 -9.40 -17.06
CA PRO A 30 2.85 -8.78 -16.16
C PRO A 30 3.81 -9.86 -15.62
N ARG A 31 5.11 -9.59 -15.70
CA ARG A 31 6.09 -10.48 -15.09
C ARG A 31 6.08 -10.25 -13.59
N PRO A 32 5.98 -11.32 -12.77
CA PRO A 32 6.15 -11.17 -11.34
C PRO A 32 7.51 -10.55 -11.05
N MET A 33 7.56 -9.64 -10.09
CA MET A 33 8.80 -9.00 -9.66
C MET A 33 9.72 -10.05 -9.04
N SER A 34 11.01 -10.03 -9.41
CA SER A 34 11.99 -10.90 -8.78
C SER A 34 12.27 -10.46 -7.33
N SER A 35 12.71 -11.40 -6.48
CA SER A 35 13.07 -11.09 -5.09
C SER A 35 14.14 -10.00 -4.98
N ASP A 36 15.19 -10.08 -5.82
CA ASP A 36 16.29 -9.11 -5.84
C ASP A 36 15.80 -7.70 -6.25
N GLU A 37 14.89 -7.65 -7.22
CA GLU A 37 14.30 -6.40 -7.67
C GLU A 37 13.37 -5.79 -6.61
N ALA A 38 12.60 -6.63 -5.92
CA ALA A 38 11.75 -6.22 -4.80
C ALA A 38 12.59 -5.63 -3.66
N GLU A 39 13.67 -6.30 -3.27
CA GLU A 39 14.55 -5.82 -2.21
C GLU A 39 15.23 -4.48 -2.56
N GLN A 40 15.68 -4.30 -3.80
CA GLN A 40 16.28 -3.03 -4.27
C GLN A 40 15.36 -1.83 -4.17
N ILE A 41 14.05 -2.04 -4.29
CA ILE A 41 13.03 -0.97 -4.17
C ILE A 41 12.38 -0.93 -2.78
N GLY A 42 12.90 -1.72 -1.84
CA GLY A 42 12.42 -1.78 -0.45
C GLY A 42 11.11 -2.53 -0.25
N TRP A 43 10.67 -3.33 -1.22
CA TRP A 43 9.47 -4.14 -1.13
C TRP A 43 9.76 -5.50 -0.47
N TYR A 44 9.11 -5.77 0.65
CA TYR A 44 9.18 -7.03 1.40
C TYR A 44 7.82 -7.70 1.41
N HIS A 45 7.69 -8.70 0.59
CA HIS A 45 6.48 -9.51 0.44
C HIS A 45 6.54 -10.75 1.33
N PHE A 46 5.42 -11.14 1.91
CA PHE A 46 5.30 -12.38 2.67
C PHE A 46 4.72 -13.49 1.79
N ASP A 47 5.41 -14.62 1.70
CA ASP A 47 4.90 -15.82 1.00
C ASP A 47 3.54 -16.26 1.56
N GLN A 48 3.35 -16.07 2.86
CA GLN A 48 2.08 -16.30 3.55
C GLN A 48 1.65 -15.00 4.25
N PRO A 49 0.65 -14.28 3.70
CA PRO A 49 0.09 -13.10 4.34
C PRO A 49 -0.43 -13.40 5.74
N ARG A 50 -0.14 -12.51 6.69
CA ARG A 50 -0.44 -12.68 8.12
C ARG A 50 -1.85 -12.19 8.43
N ALA A 51 -2.59 -12.94 9.23
CA ALA A 51 -3.87 -12.49 9.75
C ALA A 51 -3.69 -11.24 10.62
N ILE A 52 -4.62 -10.30 10.48
CA ILE A 52 -4.78 -9.15 11.36
C ILE A 52 -6.00 -9.44 12.23
N ASN A 53 -5.87 -9.31 13.55
CA ASN A 53 -7.00 -9.42 14.47
C ASN A 53 -7.93 -8.22 14.28
N ASP A 54 -9.20 -8.42 14.60
CA ASP A 54 -10.17 -7.34 14.52
C ASP A 54 -9.79 -6.18 15.46
N PHE A 55 -10.16 -4.97 15.05
CA PHE A 55 -9.87 -3.74 15.77
C PHE A 55 -11.07 -2.80 15.67
N VAL A 56 -11.12 -1.81 16.53
CA VAL A 56 -12.13 -0.75 16.49
C VAL A 56 -11.41 0.60 16.47
N MET A 57 -11.59 1.34 15.39
CA MET A 57 -11.09 2.71 15.23
C MET A 57 -12.21 3.61 14.72
N VAL A 58 -11.97 4.89 14.58
CA VAL A 58 -12.90 5.88 14.02
C VAL A 58 -12.22 6.54 12.82
N ASP A 59 -12.92 6.62 11.69
CA ASP A 59 -12.41 7.34 10.53
C ASP A 59 -12.57 8.86 10.69
N HIS A 60 -11.99 9.60 9.75
CA HIS A 60 -12.06 11.05 9.76
C HIS A 60 -13.48 11.62 9.58
N ASP A 61 -14.46 10.79 9.18
CA ASP A 61 -15.88 11.16 9.13
C ASP A 61 -16.62 10.88 10.43
N GLY A 62 -15.96 10.33 11.43
CA GLY A 62 -16.52 9.97 12.71
C GLY A 62 -17.24 8.62 12.70
N LYS A 63 -17.04 7.79 11.69
CA LYS A 63 -17.63 6.45 11.60
C LYS A 63 -16.69 5.41 12.20
N GLU A 64 -17.27 4.48 12.95
CA GLU A 64 -16.53 3.32 13.44
C GLU A 64 -16.10 2.43 12.27
N VAL A 65 -14.86 1.97 12.31
CA VAL A 65 -14.22 1.09 11.32
C VAL A 65 -13.46 -0.03 12.01
N GLY A 66 -13.51 -1.22 11.42
CA GLY A 66 -12.75 -2.39 11.84
C GLY A 66 -12.08 -3.08 10.66
N LEU A 67 -11.65 -4.32 10.83
CA LEU A 67 -10.90 -5.08 9.82
C LEU A 67 -11.63 -5.18 8.46
N SER A 68 -12.95 -5.16 8.47
CA SER A 68 -13.76 -5.23 7.25
C SER A 68 -13.47 -4.11 6.24
N VAL A 69 -12.94 -2.96 6.70
CA VAL A 69 -12.61 -1.82 5.84
C VAL A 69 -11.51 -2.12 4.84
N PHE A 70 -10.68 -3.12 5.13
CA PHE A 70 -9.56 -3.56 4.27
C PHE A 70 -9.94 -4.69 3.30
N ARG A 71 -11.20 -5.15 3.31
CA ARG A 71 -11.62 -6.25 2.42
C ARG A 71 -12.08 -5.74 1.05
N GLY A 72 -11.86 -6.56 0.02
CA GLY A 72 -12.33 -6.33 -1.35
C GLY A 72 -11.36 -5.57 -2.25
N GLN A 73 -10.33 -4.93 -1.71
CA GLN A 73 -9.30 -4.22 -2.48
C GLN A 73 -7.97 -4.19 -1.73
N TRP A 74 -6.89 -3.97 -2.44
CA TRP A 74 -5.60 -3.69 -1.82
C TRP A 74 -5.64 -2.39 -1.04
N SER A 75 -4.92 -2.35 0.09
CA SER A 75 -4.81 -1.15 0.92
C SER A 75 -3.34 -0.85 1.24
N LEU A 76 -2.97 0.42 1.11
CA LEU A 76 -1.72 0.98 1.58
C LEU A 76 -1.98 1.67 2.91
N VAL A 77 -1.39 1.16 3.97
CA VAL A 77 -1.56 1.72 5.31
C VAL A 77 -0.25 2.37 5.74
N PHE A 78 -0.34 3.63 6.15
CA PHE A 78 0.76 4.41 6.66
C PHE A 78 0.45 4.89 8.07
N PHE A 79 1.36 4.61 9.02
CA PHE A 79 1.26 5.13 10.37
C PHE A 79 1.97 6.48 10.43
N GLY A 80 1.29 7.50 10.92
CA GLY A 80 1.81 8.86 10.97
C GLY A 80 1.01 9.75 11.90
N PHE A 81 1.25 11.06 11.89
CA PHE A 81 0.52 12.03 12.72
C PHE A 81 0.48 13.40 12.04
N THR A 82 -0.56 14.20 12.34
CA THR A 82 -0.82 15.44 11.60
C THR A 82 0.18 16.56 11.88
N THR A 83 0.85 16.52 13.04
CA THR A 83 1.86 17.52 13.45
C THR A 83 3.29 17.11 13.08
N CYS A 84 3.46 16.09 12.25
CA CYS A 84 4.75 15.70 11.69
C CYS A 84 5.24 16.76 10.69
N PRO A 85 6.45 17.32 10.87
CA PRO A 85 6.90 18.43 10.04
C PRO A 85 7.38 18.03 8.64
N ASP A 86 7.73 16.75 8.39
CA ASP A 86 8.46 16.36 7.17
C ASP A 86 7.99 15.01 6.61
N ILE A 87 8.26 13.90 7.30
CA ILE A 87 8.08 12.54 6.75
C ILE A 87 6.63 12.24 6.35
N CYS A 88 5.65 12.60 7.21
CA CYS A 88 4.25 12.28 6.94
C CYS A 88 3.69 13.00 5.71
N PRO A 89 3.82 14.35 5.57
CA PRO A 89 3.34 15.02 4.37
C PRO A 89 4.07 14.56 3.11
N THR A 90 5.38 14.29 3.20
CA THR A 90 6.16 13.74 2.08
C THR A 90 5.64 12.37 1.67
N THR A 91 5.41 11.46 2.60
CA THR A 91 4.90 10.11 2.31
C THR A 91 3.50 10.15 1.69
N LEU A 92 2.58 10.97 2.21
CA LEU A 92 1.23 11.12 1.65
C LEU A 92 1.27 11.72 0.22
N SER A 93 2.18 12.65 -0.05
CA SER A 93 2.38 13.19 -1.40
C SER A 93 2.91 12.13 -2.37
N VAL A 94 3.89 11.34 -1.95
CA VAL A 94 4.43 10.20 -2.72
C VAL A 94 3.35 9.16 -2.99
N LEU A 95 2.53 8.81 -1.99
CA LEU A 95 1.40 7.89 -2.16
C LEU A 95 0.40 8.43 -3.18
N ASN A 96 0.04 9.72 -3.11
CA ASN A 96 -0.85 10.35 -4.07
C ASN A 96 -0.30 10.28 -5.51
N GLU A 97 0.98 10.58 -5.72
CA GLU A 97 1.62 10.46 -7.03
C GLU A 97 1.68 9.02 -7.54
N SER A 98 1.83 8.05 -6.63
CA SER A 98 1.87 6.64 -6.99
C SER A 98 0.51 6.12 -7.45
N VAL A 99 -0.56 6.41 -6.71
CA VAL A 99 -1.90 5.88 -7.01
C VAL A 99 -2.55 6.56 -8.21
N LYS A 100 -2.23 7.82 -8.50
CA LYS A 100 -2.72 8.53 -9.70
C LYS A 100 -2.29 7.89 -11.02
N LYS A 101 -1.27 7.05 -11.02
CA LYS A 101 -0.73 6.36 -12.21
C LYS A 101 -1.39 5.00 -12.47
N LEU A 102 -2.42 4.66 -11.70
CA LEU A 102 -3.08 3.36 -11.74
C LEU A 102 -4.54 3.49 -12.18
N ASP A 103 -5.00 2.58 -13.03
CA ASP A 103 -6.41 2.51 -13.47
C ASP A 103 -7.33 2.05 -12.33
N SER A 104 -6.82 1.17 -11.45
CA SER A 104 -7.51 0.68 -10.26
C SER A 104 -6.65 0.92 -9.02
N PRO A 105 -6.69 2.12 -8.45
CA PRO A 105 -5.85 2.45 -7.31
C PRO A 105 -6.29 1.71 -6.04
N PRO A 106 -5.34 1.30 -5.19
CA PRO A 106 -5.65 0.76 -3.88
C PRO A 106 -6.23 1.85 -2.96
N GLN A 107 -6.89 1.42 -1.90
CA GLN A 107 -7.23 2.31 -0.80
C GLN A 107 -5.94 2.81 -0.11
N VAL A 108 -5.90 4.08 0.27
CA VAL A 108 -4.81 4.63 1.09
C VAL A 108 -5.39 5.08 2.42
N VAL A 109 -4.80 4.58 3.49
CA VAL A 109 -5.22 4.88 4.87
C VAL A 109 -4.02 5.37 5.68
N MET A 110 -4.17 6.53 6.31
CA MET A 110 -3.28 6.99 7.37
C MET A 110 -3.89 6.65 8.71
N ILE A 111 -3.17 5.89 9.54
CA ILE A 111 -3.54 5.62 10.94
C ILE A 111 -2.69 6.52 11.83
N THR A 112 -3.35 7.32 12.69
CA THR A 112 -2.56 8.18 13.57
C THR A 112 -1.89 7.39 14.68
N VAL A 113 -0.62 7.73 14.94
CA VAL A 113 0.14 7.28 16.11
C VAL A 113 0.02 8.24 17.30
N ASP A 114 -0.73 9.32 17.12
CA ASP A 114 -0.92 10.38 18.12
C ASP A 114 -2.41 10.71 18.32
N PRO A 115 -3.21 9.74 18.78
CA PRO A 115 -4.64 9.92 18.93
C PRO A 115 -5.03 10.99 19.95
N GLU A 116 -4.12 11.38 20.84
CA GLU A 116 -4.36 12.47 21.78
C GLU A 116 -4.47 13.85 21.10
N ARG A 117 -3.68 14.06 20.04
CA ARG A 117 -3.69 15.32 19.26
C ARG A 117 -4.47 15.22 17.95
N ASP A 118 -4.69 14.03 17.42
CA ASP A 118 -5.30 13.81 16.12
C ASP A 118 -6.74 13.32 16.22
N SER A 119 -7.67 14.25 16.44
CA SER A 119 -9.11 13.95 16.39
C SER A 119 -9.58 13.61 14.97
N PRO A 120 -10.75 12.97 14.79
CA PRO A 120 -11.37 12.76 13.47
C PRO A 120 -11.46 14.04 12.64
N GLN A 121 -11.85 15.16 13.25
CA GLN A 121 -11.95 16.46 12.57
C GLN A 121 -10.60 16.96 12.05
N LYS A 122 -9.52 16.74 12.83
CA LYS A 122 -8.18 17.13 12.43
C LYS A 122 -7.67 16.28 11.28
N LEU A 123 -7.90 14.97 11.33
CA LEU A 123 -7.59 14.05 10.23
C LEU A 123 -8.39 14.39 8.97
N ARG A 124 -9.66 14.79 9.08
CA ARG A 124 -10.49 15.25 7.96
C ARG A 124 -9.91 16.49 7.27
N GLY A 125 -9.33 17.41 8.02
CA GLY A 125 -8.65 18.59 7.45
C GLY A 125 -7.29 18.26 6.82
N TYR A 126 -6.63 17.19 7.27
CA TYR A 126 -5.26 16.89 6.89
C TYR A 126 -5.16 15.85 5.77
N VAL A 127 -5.72 14.67 5.94
CA VAL A 127 -5.48 13.54 5.03
C VAL A 127 -6.11 13.76 3.64
N PRO A 128 -7.36 14.20 3.50
CA PRO A 128 -7.97 14.47 2.19
C PRO A 128 -7.33 15.64 1.43
N ALA A 129 -6.56 16.49 2.09
CA ALA A 129 -5.81 17.58 1.41
C ALA A 129 -4.75 17.04 0.42
N PHE A 130 -4.24 15.84 0.63
CA PHE A 130 -3.32 15.16 -0.29
C PHE A 130 -4.06 14.44 -1.42
N ASN A 131 -5.17 13.79 -1.10
CA ASN A 131 -6.07 13.17 -2.07
C ASN A 131 -7.44 12.96 -1.40
N ALA A 132 -8.51 13.40 -2.03
CA ALA A 132 -9.88 13.31 -1.50
C ALA A 132 -10.35 11.86 -1.20
N LEU A 133 -9.70 10.85 -1.79
CA LEU A 133 -9.98 9.44 -1.57
C LEU A 133 -9.18 8.82 -0.41
N PHE A 134 -8.19 9.55 0.13
CA PHE A 134 -7.40 9.07 1.25
C PHE A 134 -8.22 9.14 2.54
N ARG A 135 -8.02 8.16 3.39
CA ARG A 135 -8.74 8.04 4.66
C ARG A 135 -7.79 8.18 5.84
N GLY A 136 -8.23 8.87 6.88
CA GLY A 136 -7.51 8.96 8.15
C GLY A 136 -8.27 8.23 9.24
N PHE A 137 -7.57 7.42 10.05
CA PHE A 137 -8.15 6.69 11.17
C PHE A 137 -7.49 7.11 12.48
N THR A 138 -8.29 7.20 13.53
CA THR A 138 -7.86 7.43 14.92
C THR A 138 -8.60 6.47 15.85
N GLY A 139 -8.13 6.29 17.06
CA GLY A 139 -8.77 5.41 18.05
C GLY A 139 -8.22 5.66 19.45
N SER A 140 -8.42 4.74 20.37
CA SER A 140 -7.70 4.79 21.65
C SER A 140 -6.21 4.50 21.44
N PHE A 141 -5.37 4.96 22.36
CA PHE A 141 -3.94 4.67 22.30
C PHE A 141 -3.66 3.16 22.28
N ASP A 142 -4.35 2.39 23.13
CA ASP A 142 -4.18 0.94 23.23
C ASP A 142 -4.58 0.22 21.92
N GLN A 143 -5.66 0.65 21.24
CA GLN A 143 -6.06 0.12 19.93
C GLN A 143 -5.01 0.45 18.87
N THR A 144 -4.46 1.65 18.90
CA THR A 144 -3.39 2.06 17.96
C THR A 144 -2.13 1.21 18.19
N VAL A 145 -1.71 1.00 19.44
CA VAL A 145 -0.58 0.14 19.78
C VAL A 145 -0.81 -1.28 19.30
N SER A 146 -1.95 -1.88 19.65
CA SER A 146 -2.29 -3.25 19.26
C SER A 146 -2.28 -3.46 17.75
N LEU A 147 -2.79 -2.52 16.97
CA LEU A 147 -2.81 -2.60 15.51
C LEU A 147 -1.42 -2.40 14.90
N ALA A 148 -0.64 -1.46 15.42
CA ALA A 148 0.71 -1.18 14.98
C ALA A 148 1.65 -2.38 15.21
N GLU A 149 1.56 -3.04 16.37
CA GLU A 149 2.34 -4.23 16.69
C GLU A 149 2.06 -5.37 15.70
N GLN A 150 0.81 -5.60 15.33
CA GLN A 150 0.43 -6.62 14.33
C GLN A 150 1.03 -6.36 12.95
N MET A 151 1.34 -5.08 12.65
CA MET A 151 1.92 -4.63 11.38
C MET A 151 3.43 -4.36 11.48
N ASN A 152 4.08 -4.74 12.59
CA ASN A 152 5.51 -4.49 12.88
C ASN A 152 5.87 -2.99 12.82
N ILE A 153 4.98 -2.13 13.27
CA ILE A 153 5.20 -0.68 13.38
C ILE A 153 5.49 -0.34 14.84
N ALA A 154 6.68 0.15 15.09
CA ALA A 154 7.05 0.72 16.38
C ALA A 154 6.79 2.24 16.36
N PHE A 155 6.32 2.79 17.45
CA PHE A 155 6.19 4.23 17.63
C PHE A 155 6.29 4.62 19.11
N GLY A 156 6.59 5.89 19.39
CA GLY A 156 6.69 6.40 20.75
C GLY A 156 6.77 7.91 20.81
N LYS A 157 6.50 8.45 22.01
CA LYS A 157 6.64 9.88 22.28
C LYS A 157 8.11 10.22 22.55
N ILE A 158 8.62 11.24 21.90
CA ILE A 158 9.93 11.84 22.15
C ILE A 158 9.70 13.20 22.81
N PRO A 159 10.22 13.44 24.03
CA PRO A 159 10.11 14.74 24.68
C PRO A 159 10.64 15.87 23.81
N GLY A 160 9.90 16.95 23.72
CA GLY A 160 10.30 18.16 23.02
C GLY A 160 11.22 19.05 23.87
N PRO A 161 11.73 20.14 23.29
CA PRO A 161 12.66 21.05 23.98
C PRO A 161 12.00 21.85 25.13
N GLU A 162 10.68 22.03 25.09
CA GLU A 162 9.93 22.75 26.09
C GLU A 162 9.16 21.78 27.02
N PRO A 163 9.02 22.09 28.32
CA PRO A 163 8.24 21.26 29.26
C PRO A 163 6.81 21.02 28.73
N GLY A 164 6.39 19.75 28.71
CA GLY A 164 5.05 19.36 28.24
C GLY A 164 4.90 19.25 26.73
N THR A 165 5.93 19.57 25.94
CA THR A 165 5.92 19.34 24.49
C THR A 165 6.51 17.97 24.14
N TYR A 166 6.04 17.40 23.01
CA TYR A 166 6.58 16.14 22.48
C TYR A 166 6.38 16.06 20.97
N THR A 167 7.19 15.23 20.35
CA THR A 167 6.95 14.71 19.00
C THR A 167 6.76 13.20 19.05
N MET A 168 6.34 12.60 17.93
CA MET A 168 6.28 11.15 17.78
C MET A 168 7.45 10.68 16.92
N ASP A 169 8.07 9.57 17.31
CA ASP A 169 8.90 8.76 16.43
C ASP A 169 8.10 7.53 16.03
N HIS A 170 8.25 7.08 14.79
CA HIS A 170 7.55 5.90 14.30
C HIS A 170 8.26 5.25 13.10
N THR A 171 8.02 3.95 12.93
CA THR A 171 8.45 3.23 11.72
C THR A 171 7.77 3.82 10.49
N ALA A 172 8.57 4.26 9.53
CA ALA A 172 8.08 4.93 8.32
C ALA A 172 7.69 3.98 7.17
N SER A 173 7.52 2.68 7.43
CA SER A 173 7.13 1.73 6.40
C SER A 173 5.68 1.92 5.96
N ILE A 174 5.40 1.71 4.66
CA ILE A 174 4.05 1.58 4.13
C ILE A 174 3.67 0.11 4.15
N VAL A 175 2.63 -0.23 4.89
CA VAL A 175 2.08 -1.59 5.02
C VAL A 175 1.13 -1.87 3.87
N LEU A 176 1.22 -3.06 3.28
CA LEU A 176 0.27 -3.54 2.28
C LEU A 176 -0.66 -4.58 2.89
N ILE A 177 -1.95 -4.33 2.75
CA ILE A 177 -3.02 -5.26 3.16
C ILE A 177 -3.70 -5.77 1.89
N ASP A 178 -3.83 -7.09 1.78
CA ASP A 178 -4.45 -7.76 0.63
C ASP A 178 -5.99 -7.63 0.66
N PRO A 179 -6.69 -7.98 -0.45
CA PRO A 179 -8.16 -7.91 -0.52
C PRO A 179 -8.90 -8.83 0.46
N TYR A 180 -8.21 -9.73 1.15
CA TYR A 180 -8.77 -10.57 2.21
C TYR A 180 -8.63 -9.93 3.60
N GLY A 181 -7.98 -8.76 3.70
CA GLY A 181 -7.72 -8.07 4.97
C GLY A 181 -6.52 -8.63 5.72
N ARG A 182 -5.52 -9.19 5.03
CA ARG A 182 -4.31 -9.78 5.63
C ARG A 182 -3.09 -8.91 5.35
N TYR A 183 -2.18 -8.85 6.26
CA TYR A 183 -0.88 -8.17 6.10
C TYR A 183 0.00 -8.96 5.13
N ALA A 184 0.14 -8.45 3.91
CA ALA A 184 0.83 -9.10 2.80
C ALA A 184 2.31 -8.72 2.68
N GLY A 185 2.72 -7.59 3.25
CA GLY A 185 4.08 -7.10 3.18
C GLY A 185 4.18 -5.60 3.42
N PHE A 186 5.36 -5.04 3.23
CA PHE A 186 5.60 -3.62 3.47
C PHE A 186 6.66 -3.04 2.54
N ILE A 187 6.61 -1.74 2.32
CA ILE A 187 7.63 -0.99 1.58
C ILE A 187 8.39 -0.12 2.58
N LYS A 188 9.71 -0.32 2.66
CA LYS A 188 10.61 0.50 3.48
C LYS A 188 10.86 1.87 2.86
N ALA A 189 11.08 2.87 3.70
CA ALA A 189 11.65 4.16 3.28
C ALA A 189 13.11 4.01 2.78
N PRO A 190 13.58 4.87 1.84
CA PRO A 190 12.87 6.04 1.30
C PRO A 190 11.84 5.67 0.23
N HIS A 191 10.66 6.30 0.31
CA HIS A 191 9.57 6.04 -0.62
C HIS A 191 9.74 6.84 -1.90
N ARG A 192 9.55 6.18 -3.06
CA ARG A 192 9.56 6.80 -4.39
C ARG A 192 8.30 6.40 -5.15
N PRO A 193 7.63 7.35 -5.84
CA PRO A 193 6.39 7.06 -6.56
C PRO A 193 6.52 5.93 -7.58
N GLU A 194 7.65 5.89 -8.31
CA GLU A 194 7.93 4.87 -9.30
C GLU A 194 8.07 3.46 -8.70
N HIS A 195 8.69 3.35 -7.51
CA HIS A 195 8.83 2.07 -6.79
C HIS A 195 7.49 1.55 -6.30
N ILE A 196 6.70 2.42 -5.65
CA ILE A 196 5.36 2.05 -5.15
C ILE A 196 4.45 1.67 -6.33
N THR A 197 4.43 2.47 -7.40
CA THR A 197 3.64 2.16 -8.61
C THR A 197 4.03 0.81 -9.20
N LYS A 198 5.34 0.47 -9.22
CA LYS A 198 5.84 -0.81 -9.71
C LYS A 198 5.37 -1.98 -8.85
N VAL A 199 5.45 -1.85 -7.52
CA VAL A 199 4.90 -2.83 -6.59
C VAL A 199 3.41 -3.05 -6.87
N LEU A 200 2.62 -1.97 -6.92
CA LEU A 200 1.17 -2.05 -7.12
C LEU A 200 0.76 -2.66 -8.46
N ARG A 201 1.57 -2.52 -9.51
CA ARG A 201 1.34 -3.17 -10.81
C ARG A 201 1.71 -4.65 -10.84
N SER A 202 2.47 -5.13 -9.86
CA SER A 202 2.86 -6.54 -9.73
C SER A 202 1.92 -7.36 -8.85
N LEU A 203 0.95 -6.72 -8.17
CA LEU A 203 -0.07 -7.35 -7.33
C LEU A 203 -1.24 -7.85 -8.16
#